data_b3c5d00da95e92213a8a2af89ed1f5c7
#
_entry.id   b3c5d00da95e92213a8a2af89ed1f5c7
#
_cell.length_a   1.000
_cell.length_b   1.000
_cell.length_c   1.000
_cell.angle_alpha   90.00
_cell.angle_beta   90.00
_cell.angle_gamma   90.00
#
_symmetry.space_group_name_H-M   'P 1'
#
loop_
_entity.id
_entity.type
_entity.pdbx_description
1 polymer ?
#
loop_
_entity_poly.entity_id
_entity_poly.type
_entity_poly.pdbx_seq_one_letter_code
_entity_poly.pdbx_strand_id
1 'polypeptide(L)'
;MAYVDLMVLPVASSKLGAYRKLVKQSAEAWKKAGASAYHEVIEDDVKPGKVTSFPQSLKLKKGEKVAAAYLVFETKAQRTKAWKAIMKDPFMAGFDWKTAPFDGKRMYYGGFKTLVQF
;
A
#
# COMPACT_ATOMS: atom_id res chain seq x y z
N MET A 1 2.43 -15.29 -15.50
CA MET A 1 1.39 -15.03 -14.50
C MET A 1 1.68 -13.72 -13.79
N ALA A 2 0.64 -13.05 -13.34
CA ALA A 2 0.77 -11.77 -12.67
C ALA A 2 1.55 -11.89 -11.35
N TYR A 3 2.24 -10.82 -11.02
CA TYR A 3 2.97 -10.65 -9.76
C TYR A 3 2.29 -9.55 -8.96
N VAL A 4 2.09 -9.76 -7.67
CA VAL A 4 1.29 -8.85 -6.84
C VAL A 4 2.08 -8.38 -5.63
N ASP A 5 2.15 -7.07 -5.43
CA ASP A 5 2.63 -6.50 -4.18
C ASP A 5 1.42 -6.22 -3.29
N LEU A 6 1.51 -6.64 -2.04
CA LEU A 6 0.50 -6.39 -1.02
C LEU A 6 1.09 -5.55 0.09
N MET A 7 0.31 -4.62 0.63
CA MET A 7 0.73 -3.81 1.77
C MET A 7 -0.43 -3.50 2.71
N VAL A 8 -0.12 -3.41 3.99
CA VAL A 8 -1.09 -3.10 5.05
C VAL A 8 -0.45 -2.09 5.98
N LEU A 9 -1.21 -1.06 6.36
CA LEU A 9 -0.68 0.04 7.15
C LEU A 9 -1.76 0.73 7.99
N PRO A 10 -1.39 1.39 9.11
CA PRO A 10 -2.33 2.15 9.90
C PRO A 10 -2.36 3.61 9.46
N VAL A 11 -3.57 4.18 9.41
CA VAL A 11 -3.79 5.59 9.06
C VAL A 11 -4.65 6.23 10.14
N ALA A 12 -4.23 7.36 10.69
CA ALA A 12 -5.06 8.10 11.64
C ALA A 12 -6.32 8.62 10.94
N SER A 13 -7.48 8.43 11.56
CA SER A 13 -8.76 8.89 10.99
C SER A 13 -8.72 10.38 10.67
N SER A 14 -8.06 11.18 11.50
CA SER A 14 -7.91 12.63 11.31
C SER A 14 -7.06 12.98 10.08
N LYS A 15 -6.30 12.05 9.56
CA LYS A 15 -5.40 12.25 8.41
C LYS A 15 -5.87 11.54 7.14
N LEU A 16 -7.09 11.02 7.17
CA LEU A 16 -7.62 10.24 6.04
C LEU A 16 -7.71 11.05 4.76
N GLY A 17 -8.07 12.34 4.85
CA GLY A 17 -8.10 13.24 3.68
C GLY A 17 -6.74 13.43 3.06
N ALA A 18 -5.71 13.67 3.89
CA ALA A 18 -4.32 13.80 3.42
C ALA A 18 -3.82 12.49 2.82
N TYR A 19 -4.19 11.35 3.43
CA TYR A 19 -3.84 10.04 2.92
C TYR A 19 -4.46 9.79 1.54
N ARG A 20 -5.74 10.12 1.37
CA ARG A 20 -6.43 9.98 0.07
C ARG A 20 -5.73 10.77 -1.02
N LYS A 21 -5.32 12.01 -0.72
CA LYS A 21 -4.58 12.86 -1.66
C LYS A 21 -3.25 12.22 -2.04
N LEU A 22 -2.53 11.70 -1.04
CA LEU A 22 -1.26 11.03 -1.23
C LEU A 22 -1.38 9.81 -2.14
N VAL A 23 -2.36 8.93 -1.87
CA VAL A 23 -2.49 7.70 -2.64
C VAL A 23 -3.01 7.93 -4.06
N LYS A 24 -3.70 9.04 -4.31
CA LYS A 24 -4.02 9.46 -5.69
C LYS A 24 -2.76 9.75 -6.48
N GLN A 25 -1.81 10.48 -5.88
CA GLN A 25 -0.51 10.77 -6.49
C GLN A 25 0.29 9.47 -6.68
N SER A 26 0.25 8.59 -5.69
CA SER A 26 0.90 7.28 -5.75
C SER A 26 0.35 6.45 -6.91
N ALA A 27 -0.97 6.42 -7.09
CA ALA A 27 -1.61 5.69 -8.18
C ALA A 27 -1.12 6.16 -9.56
N GLU A 28 -1.02 7.46 -9.76
CA GLU A 28 -0.50 8.04 -11.01
C GLU A 28 0.96 7.63 -11.26
N ALA A 29 1.78 7.70 -10.21
CA ALA A 29 3.19 7.32 -10.32
C ALA A 29 3.35 5.84 -10.67
N TRP A 30 2.59 4.95 -10.03
CA TRP A 30 2.64 3.52 -10.30
C TRP A 30 2.13 3.16 -11.69
N LYS A 31 1.07 3.82 -12.14
CA LYS A 31 0.55 3.63 -13.50
C LYS A 31 1.62 3.98 -14.53
N LYS A 32 2.28 5.12 -14.35
CA LYS A 32 3.38 5.58 -15.21
C LYS A 32 4.56 4.62 -15.16
N ALA A 33 4.85 4.03 -14.00
CA ALA A 33 5.95 3.09 -13.82
C ALA A 33 5.70 1.72 -14.44
N GLY A 34 4.46 1.41 -14.80
CA GLY A 34 4.12 0.17 -15.49
C GLY A 34 3.28 -0.84 -14.73
N ALA A 35 2.68 -0.45 -13.60
CA ALA A 35 1.73 -1.32 -12.91
C ALA A 35 0.49 -1.54 -13.77
N SER A 36 -0.01 -2.77 -13.79
CA SER A 36 -1.23 -3.12 -14.53
C SER A 36 -2.48 -2.73 -13.78
N ALA A 37 -2.43 -2.73 -12.44
CA ALA A 37 -3.54 -2.35 -11.58
C ALA A 37 -3.01 -1.87 -10.22
N TYR A 38 -3.78 -1.02 -9.58
CA TYR A 38 -3.51 -0.50 -8.25
C TYR A 38 -4.85 -0.31 -7.55
N HIS A 39 -4.96 -0.85 -6.35
CA HIS A 39 -6.13 -0.65 -5.51
C HIS A 39 -5.69 -0.23 -4.12
N GLU A 40 -6.18 0.92 -3.68
CA GLU A 40 -5.98 1.40 -2.32
C GLU A 40 -7.32 1.30 -1.61
N VAL A 41 -7.36 0.60 -0.47
CA VAL A 41 -8.61 0.33 0.24
C VAL A 41 -8.48 0.71 1.71
N ILE A 42 -9.61 1.03 2.32
CA ILE A 42 -9.70 1.40 3.73
C ILE A 42 -10.69 0.45 4.42
N GLU A 43 -10.45 0.13 5.69
CA GLU A 43 -11.30 -0.79 6.42
C GLU A 43 -12.79 -0.38 6.39
N ASP A 44 -13.65 -1.38 6.30
CA ASP A 44 -15.10 -1.24 6.40
C ASP A 44 -15.65 -2.29 7.37
N ASP A 45 -15.34 -3.56 7.13
CA ASP A 45 -15.74 -4.66 8.01
C ASP A 45 -14.48 -5.45 8.42
N VAL A 46 -13.70 -4.87 9.33
CA VAL A 46 -12.46 -5.44 9.83
C VAL A 46 -12.53 -5.49 11.35
N LYS A 47 -12.50 -6.70 11.91
CA LYS A 47 -12.66 -6.94 13.35
C LYS A 47 -11.42 -7.59 13.94
N PRO A 48 -11.14 -7.36 15.25
CA PRO A 48 -10.09 -8.10 15.94
C PRO A 48 -10.46 -9.58 16.02
N GLY A 49 -9.44 -10.42 15.99
CA GLY A 49 -9.59 -11.86 16.14
C GLY A 49 -9.11 -12.35 17.49
N LYS A 50 -9.19 -13.67 17.72
CA LYS A 50 -8.71 -14.28 18.96
C LYS A 50 -7.18 -14.39 18.99
N VAL A 51 -6.58 -14.80 17.89
CA VAL A 51 -5.13 -14.98 17.78
C VAL A 51 -4.49 -13.78 17.11
N THR A 52 -4.99 -13.43 15.94
CA THR A 52 -4.51 -12.27 15.19
C THR A 52 -5.60 -11.74 14.27
N SER A 53 -5.35 -10.59 13.68
CA SER A 53 -6.25 -9.90 12.76
C SER A 53 -5.48 -8.75 12.13
N PHE A 54 -6.09 -8.04 11.19
CA PHE A 54 -5.47 -6.83 10.65
C PHE A 54 -5.17 -5.80 11.76
N PRO A 55 -6.13 -5.44 12.64
CA PRO A 55 -5.81 -4.50 13.71
C PRO A 55 -4.69 -4.97 14.65
N GLN A 56 -4.71 -6.24 15.05
CA GLN A 56 -3.71 -6.78 15.96
C GLN A 56 -2.32 -6.81 15.34
N SER A 57 -2.22 -7.19 14.06
CA SER A 57 -0.94 -7.25 13.36
C SER A 57 -0.29 -5.88 13.22
N LEU A 58 -1.09 -4.82 13.15
CA LEU A 58 -0.61 -3.44 13.05
C LEU A 58 -0.43 -2.77 14.40
N LYS A 59 -0.79 -3.42 15.50
CA LYS A 59 -0.86 -2.79 16.84
C LYS A 59 -1.66 -1.50 16.75
N LEU A 60 -2.85 -1.60 16.15
CA LEU A 60 -3.70 -0.46 15.84
C LEU A 60 -4.05 0.31 17.11
N LYS A 61 -3.89 1.63 17.05
CA LYS A 61 -4.20 2.53 18.14
C LYS A 61 -5.61 3.10 17.99
N LYS A 62 -6.17 3.62 19.10
CA LYS A 62 -7.44 4.33 19.06
C LYS A 62 -7.37 5.49 18.07
N GLY A 63 -8.38 5.63 17.23
CA GLY A 63 -8.43 6.69 16.23
C GLY A 63 -7.71 6.36 14.93
N GLU A 64 -7.20 5.14 14.80
CA GLU A 64 -6.56 4.68 13.57
C GLU A 64 -7.46 3.71 12.81
N LYS A 65 -7.25 3.63 11.51
CA LYS A 65 -7.92 2.69 10.61
C LYS A 65 -6.89 1.87 9.85
N VAL A 66 -7.29 0.66 9.47
CA VAL A 66 -6.47 -0.20 8.62
C VAL A 66 -6.67 0.22 7.18
N ALA A 67 -5.57 0.53 6.49
CA ALA A 67 -5.55 0.70 5.05
C ALA A 67 -4.76 -0.45 4.43
N ALA A 68 -5.09 -0.81 3.22
CA ALA A 68 -4.38 -1.84 2.50
C ALA A 68 -4.33 -1.47 1.02
N ALA A 69 -3.37 -2.04 0.32
CA ALA A 69 -3.25 -1.82 -1.11
C ALA A 69 -2.71 -3.06 -1.80
N TYR A 70 -3.04 -3.21 -3.07
CA TYR A 70 -2.35 -4.16 -3.91
C TYR A 70 -1.98 -3.52 -5.24
N LEU A 71 -0.83 -3.95 -5.75
CA LEU A 71 -0.30 -3.57 -7.05
C LEU A 71 -0.14 -4.83 -7.88
N VAL A 72 -0.59 -4.79 -9.11
CA VAL A 72 -0.48 -5.93 -10.03
C VAL A 72 0.48 -5.58 -11.17
N PHE A 73 1.39 -6.49 -11.47
CA PHE A 73 2.32 -6.40 -12.60
C PHE A 73 2.17 -7.66 -13.45
N GLU A 74 2.41 -7.55 -14.75
CA GLU A 74 2.27 -8.69 -15.64
C GLU A 74 3.26 -9.81 -15.29
N THR A 75 4.47 -9.45 -14.86
CA THR A 75 5.52 -10.38 -14.48
C THR A 75 6.34 -9.83 -13.32
N LYS A 76 7.11 -10.68 -12.67
CA LYS A 76 8.08 -10.26 -11.64
C LYS A 76 9.14 -9.32 -12.23
N ALA A 77 9.58 -9.56 -13.46
CA ALA A 77 10.55 -8.71 -14.14
C ALA A 77 9.98 -7.30 -14.34
N GLN A 78 8.73 -7.20 -14.74
CA GLN A 78 8.04 -5.91 -14.88
C GLN A 78 7.91 -5.21 -13.53
N ARG A 79 7.62 -5.96 -12.47
CA ARG A 79 7.55 -5.42 -11.10
C ARG A 79 8.90 -4.83 -10.67
N THR A 80 10.00 -5.53 -10.90
CA THR A 80 11.35 -5.05 -10.57
C THR A 80 11.67 -3.76 -11.31
N LYS A 81 11.32 -3.70 -12.59
CA LYS A 81 11.53 -2.52 -13.44
C LYS A 81 10.69 -1.33 -12.95
N ALA A 82 9.44 -1.58 -12.58
CA ALA A 82 8.54 -0.55 -12.07
C ALA A 82 9.04 0.04 -10.73
N TRP A 83 9.53 -0.79 -9.83
CA TRP A 83 10.11 -0.32 -8.56
C TRP A 83 11.33 0.58 -8.79
N LYS A 84 12.19 0.23 -9.74
CA LYS A 84 13.33 1.09 -10.10
C LYS A 84 12.86 2.43 -10.66
N ALA A 85 11.82 2.42 -11.49
CA ALA A 85 11.26 3.64 -12.07
C ALA A 85 10.63 4.54 -11.01
N ILE A 86 9.87 3.96 -10.07
CA ILE A 86 9.19 4.73 -9.03
C ILE A 86 10.18 5.40 -8.08
N MET A 87 11.30 4.75 -7.79
CA MET A 87 12.33 5.32 -6.91
C MET A 87 12.99 6.56 -7.52
N LYS A 88 12.91 6.72 -8.84
CA LYS A 88 13.42 7.89 -9.57
C LYS A 88 12.34 8.93 -9.84
N ASP A 89 11.07 8.60 -9.57
CA ASP A 89 9.96 9.52 -9.80
C ASP A 89 10.04 10.68 -8.80
N PRO A 90 9.80 11.93 -9.24
CA PRO A 90 9.80 13.09 -8.32
C PRO A 90 8.87 12.93 -7.12
N PHE A 91 7.76 12.21 -7.27
CA PHE A 91 6.84 11.90 -6.18
C PHE A 91 7.56 11.17 -5.05
N MET A 92 8.30 10.11 -5.36
CA MET A 92 9.03 9.33 -4.35
C MET A 92 10.26 10.07 -3.84
N ALA A 93 10.99 10.75 -4.73
CA ALA A 93 12.20 11.49 -4.35
C ALA A 93 11.90 12.65 -3.40
N GLY A 94 10.72 13.27 -3.54
CA GLY A 94 10.30 14.38 -2.69
C GLY A 94 9.47 13.97 -1.49
N PHE A 95 9.27 12.67 -1.28
CA PHE A 95 8.41 12.17 -0.22
C PHE A 95 9.08 12.29 1.15
N ASP A 96 8.40 12.94 2.10
CA ASP A 96 8.87 13.08 3.47
C ASP A 96 8.15 12.10 4.39
N TRP A 97 8.85 11.06 4.79
CA TRP A 97 8.33 10.02 5.67
C TRP A 97 7.95 10.52 7.06
N LYS A 98 8.56 11.62 7.51
CA LYS A 98 8.30 12.20 8.82
C LYS A 98 6.92 12.86 8.91
N THR A 99 6.44 13.41 7.80
CA THR A 99 5.16 14.09 7.74
C THR A 99 4.08 13.26 7.04
N ALA A 100 4.39 12.01 6.74
CA ALA A 100 3.46 11.11 6.07
C ALA A 100 2.17 10.93 6.88
N PRO A 101 0.99 10.86 6.23
CA PRO A 101 -0.28 10.70 6.92
C PRO A 101 -0.53 9.26 7.38
N PHE A 102 0.53 8.49 7.58
CA PHE A 102 0.48 7.11 8.08
C PHE A 102 1.78 6.78 8.81
N ASP A 103 1.76 5.71 9.62
CA ASP A 103 2.96 5.25 10.33
C ASP A 103 3.67 4.17 9.52
N GLY A 104 4.74 4.55 8.84
CA GLY A 104 5.55 3.64 8.03
C GLY A 104 6.27 2.56 8.83
N LYS A 105 6.49 2.77 10.13
CA LYS A 105 7.16 1.79 10.98
C LYS A 105 6.29 0.56 11.24
N ARG A 106 4.98 0.72 11.21
CA ARG A 106 4.04 -0.38 11.41
C ARG A 106 3.47 -0.92 10.11
N MET A 107 3.85 -0.32 8.96
CA MET A 107 3.48 -0.82 7.66
C MET A 107 4.26 -2.08 7.34
N TYR A 108 3.58 -3.08 6.77
CA TYR A 108 4.27 -4.24 6.24
C TYR A 108 3.79 -4.52 4.82
N TYR A 109 4.67 -5.11 4.04
CA TYR A 109 4.42 -5.35 2.62
C TYR A 109 5.30 -6.48 2.10
N GLY A 110 4.94 -7.01 0.96
CA GLY A 110 5.74 -8.04 0.30
C GLY A 110 5.24 -8.32 -1.10
N GLY A 111 6.07 -8.99 -1.86
CA GLY A 111 5.76 -9.40 -3.22
C GLY A 111 5.36 -10.87 -3.28
N PHE A 112 4.32 -11.15 -4.04
CA PHE A 112 3.71 -12.48 -4.14
C PHE A 112 3.53 -12.87 -5.60
N LYS A 113 3.91 -14.10 -5.92
CA LYS A 113 3.59 -14.65 -7.24
C LYS A 113 2.18 -15.22 -7.23
N THR A 114 1.49 -15.09 -8.35
CA THR A 114 0.15 -15.65 -8.48
C THR A 114 0.22 -17.17 -8.40
N LEU A 115 -0.64 -17.76 -7.58
CA LEU A 115 -0.79 -19.19 -7.46
C LEU A 115 -1.96 -19.71 -8.30
N VAL A 116 -3.11 -19.00 -8.18
CA VAL A 116 -4.34 -19.31 -8.95
C VAL A 116 -4.98 -17.99 -9.36
N GLN A 117 -5.51 -17.95 -10.58
CA GLN A 117 -6.18 -16.77 -11.11
C GLN A 117 -7.32 -17.22 -12.03
N PHE A 118 -8.44 -16.53 -11.98
CA PHE A 118 -9.52 -16.78 -12.92
C PHE A 118 -9.93 -15.50 -13.64
#